data_65ccbef8f026bb5bde9c938e9d33e219
#
_entry.id   65ccbef8f026bb5bde9c938e9d33e219
#
_cell.length_a   1.000
_cell.length_b   1.000
_cell.length_c   1.000
_cell.angle_alpha   90.00
_cell.angle_beta   90.00
_cell.angle_gamma   90.00
#
_symmetry.space_group_name_H-M   'P 1'
#
loop_
_entity.id
_entity.type
_entity.pdbx_description
1 polymer ?
#
loop_
_entity_poly.entity_id
_entity_poly.type
_entity_poly.pdbx_seq_one_letter_code
_entity_poly.pdbx_strand_id
1 'polypeptide(L)'
;SKDAGEPFMSQGNGPVYDFYSFYLQIRGWGRLKNLTLGRYRLHEGMGLILNNDFSFGKLSTLSALGRNSNVIRAHSSRYAANYLQGAAATVTVVRGLDVTGFVSYRKIDATLKDGGIQTILTSGLHRTASEMAKKDVASAFLAGGNVSYRRGALHVGATGFYNSFSLPLTPNRKLLYKRFAPVGSAFWNASVDYSYVSPRLVVQGETATGSCGVVATVNAMSYVFSNRFS
;
A
#
# COMPACT_ATOMS: atom_id res chain seq x y z
N SER A 1 15.12 9.04 -12.16
CA SER A 1 14.24 9.29 -13.32
C SER A 1 13.98 10.77 -13.46
N LYS A 2 13.73 11.21 -14.66
CA LYS A 2 13.36 12.57 -15.01
C LYS A 2 12.37 12.51 -16.15
N ASP A 3 11.31 13.31 -16.05
CA ASP A 3 10.29 13.40 -17.08
C ASP A 3 10.63 14.49 -18.13
N ALA A 4 10.04 14.36 -19.32
CA ALA A 4 10.20 15.35 -20.36
C ALA A 4 9.65 16.72 -19.92
N GLY A 5 10.47 17.77 -20.04
CA GLY A 5 10.12 19.13 -19.63
C GLY A 5 10.51 19.51 -18.21
N GLU A 6 11.06 18.59 -17.41
CA GLU A 6 11.58 18.94 -16.09
C GLU A 6 12.93 19.68 -16.21
N PRO A 7 13.17 20.75 -15.41
CA PRO A 7 14.42 21.50 -15.45
C PRO A 7 15.59 20.68 -14.90
N PHE A 8 16.77 20.81 -15.53
CA PHE A 8 18.02 20.31 -14.99
C PHE A 8 18.56 21.31 -13.97
N MET A 9 18.90 20.90 -12.75
CA MET A 9 19.63 21.68 -11.76
C MET A 9 19.01 23.02 -11.33
N SER A 10 17.69 23.22 -11.39
CA SER A 10 17.13 24.48 -10.97
C SER A 10 15.90 24.31 -10.05
N GLN A 11 15.73 25.28 -9.14
CA GLN A 11 14.51 25.53 -8.37
C GLN A 11 13.93 24.36 -7.57
N GLY A 12 14.79 23.71 -6.74
CA GLY A 12 14.33 22.69 -5.80
C GLY A 12 14.32 21.26 -6.33
N ASN A 13 14.71 21.03 -7.59
CA ASN A 13 15.07 19.70 -8.07
C ASN A 13 16.49 19.34 -7.63
N GLY A 14 16.69 18.07 -7.23
CA GLY A 14 18.01 17.56 -6.89
C GLY A 14 18.98 17.63 -8.07
N PRO A 15 20.28 17.43 -7.83
CA PRO A 15 21.35 17.82 -8.74
C PRO A 15 21.38 17.13 -10.10
N VAL A 16 20.54 16.17 -10.44
CA VAL A 16 20.51 15.57 -11.79
C VAL A 16 19.13 14.97 -12.12
N TYR A 17 18.48 14.35 -11.16
CA TYR A 17 17.23 13.62 -11.36
C TYR A 17 16.22 14.02 -10.30
N ASP A 18 14.97 14.15 -10.70
CA ASP A 18 13.85 14.42 -9.80
C ASP A 18 13.50 13.23 -8.90
N PHE A 19 13.64 12.03 -9.42
CA PHE A 19 13.30 10.80 -8.72
C PHE A 19 14.44 9.79 -8.68
N TYR A 20 14.81 9.40 -7.46
CA TYR A 20 15.79 8.34 -7.19
C TYR A 20 15.08 7.18 -6.50
N SER A 21 15.25 5.96 -6.99
CA SER A 21 14.77 4.76 -6.31
C SER A 21 15.94 3.91 -5.88
N PHE A 22 16.01 3.61 -4.59
CA PHE A 22 16.99 2.68 -4.03
C PHE A 22 16.32 1.76 -3.03
N TYR A 23 16.83 0.55 -2.94
CA TYR A 23 16.41 -0.42 -1.93
C TYR A 23 17.52 -1.43 -1.67
N LEU A 24 17.51 -2.00 -0.47
CA LEU A 24 18.25 -3.19 -0.10
C LEU A 24 17.24 -4.25 0.31
N GLN A 25 17.30 -5.43 -0.29
CA GLN A 25 16.41 -6.53 0.05
C GLN A 25 17.19 -7.78 0.39
N ILE A 26 16.94 -8.37 1.56
CA ILE A 26 17.49 -9.64 2.03
C ILE A 26 16.34 -10.63 2.14
N ARG A 27 16.49 -11.81 1.59
CA ARG A 27 15.48 -12.87 1.61
C ARG A 27 16.07 -14.19 2.08
N GLY A 28 15.29 -14.93 2.91
CA GLY A 28 15.63 -16.30 3.28
C GLY A 28 16.84 -16.45 4.20
N TRP A 29 17.04 -15.52 5.13
CA TRP A 29 18.10 -15.63 6.13
C TRP A 29 17.57 -16.18 7.45
N GLY A 30 17.66 -17.49 7.62
CA GLY A 30 17.14 -18.18 8.80
C GLY A 30 15.64 -17.98 9.00
N ARG A 31 15.25 -17.37 10.12
CA ARG A 31 13.85 -17.04 10.41
C ARG A 31 13.37 -15.77 9.71
N LEU A 32 14.28 -14.97 9.21
CA LEU A 32 13.97 -13.75 8.47
C LEU A 32 13.59 -14.12 7.03
N LYS A 33 12.29 -14.08 6.71
CA LYS A 33 11.79 -14.36 5.35
C LYS A 33 12.13 -13.26 4.38
N ASN A 34 11.97 -12.02 4.80
CA ASN A 34 12.21 -10.84 3.97
C ASN A 34 12.55 -9.65 4.87
N LEU A 35 13.55 -8.89 4.48
CA LEU A 35 13.86 -7.56 5.00
C LEU A 35 14.07 -6.65 3.79
N THR A 36 13.34 -5.56 3.74
CA THR A 36 13.51 -4.55 2.69
C THR A 36 13.70 -3.20 3.35
N LEU A 37 14.80 -2.54 3.00
CA LEU A 37 15.16 -1.18 3.41
C LEU A 37 15.12 -0.27 2.19
N GLY A 38 14.68 0.98 2.35
CA GLY A 38 14.52 1.94 1.28
C GLY A 38 13.11 1.97 0.72
N ARG A 39 12.93 1.87 -0.60
CA ARG A 39 11.60 1.94 -1.23
C ARG A 39 11.00 0.57 -1.45
N TYR A 40 9.77 0.39 -0.99
CA TYR A 40 9.08 -0.90 -1.04
C TYR A 40 7.57 -0.74 -1.27
N ARG A 41 6.92 -1.85 -1.57
CA ARG A 41 5.47 -2.00 -1.69
C ARG A 41 5.00 -3.15 -0.81
N LEU A 42 3.79 -3.03 -0.30
CA LEU A 42 3.13 -4.02 0.53
C LEU A 42 1.82 -4.45 -0.07
N HIS A 43 1.52 -5.71 0.09
CA HIS A 43 0.19 -6.29 -0.10
C HIS A 43 -0.07 -7.23 1.07
N GLU A 44 -1.13 -6.97 1.82
CA GLU A 44 -1.51 -7.78 2.98
C GLU A 44 -2.96 -8.22 2.85
N GLY A 45 -3.24 -9.48 3.17
CA GLY A 45 -4.57 -10.09 3.06
C GLY A 45 -5.06 -10.16 1.61
N MET A 46 -6.31 -9.78 1.39
CA MET A 46 -6.89 -9.60 0.06
C MET A 46 -6.66 -8.18 -0.49
N GLY A 47 -5.94 -7.34 0.25
CA GLY A 47 -5.61 -5.97 -0.12
C GLY A 47 -6.71 -4.97 0.13
N LEU A 48 -7.64 -5.25 1.05
CA LEU A 48 -8.74 -4.36 1.36
C LEU A 48 -8.27 -3.07 2.04
N ILE A 49 -7.31 -3.17 2.97
CA ILE A 49 -6.77 -2.02 3.68
C ILE A 49 -5.37 -1.63 3.23
N LEU A 50 -4.55 -2.56 2.77
CA LEU A 50 -3.16 -2.31 2.41
C LEU A 50 -2.78 -3.06 1.12
N ASN A 51 -2.88 -2.33 0.02
CA ASN A 51 -2.47 -2.79 -1.30
C ASN A 51 -1.89 -1.61 -2.10
N ASN A 52 -0.59 -1.50 -2.13
CA ASN A 52 0.11 -0.57 -3.01
C ASN A 52 0.98 -1.30 -4.04
N ASP A 53 0.64 -2.54 -4.37
CA ASP A 53 1.28 -3.28 -5.45
C ASP A 53 0.85 -2.75 -6.82
N PHE A 54 1.64 -3.07 -7.84
CA PHE A 54 1.42 -2.59 -9.19
C PHE A 54 0.34 -3.44 -9.89
N SER A 55 -0.62 -2.77 -10.51
CA SER A 55 -1.67 -3.41 -11.32
C SER A 55 -1.50 -3.04 -12.80
N PHE A 56 -1.46 -4.05 -13.67
CA PHE A 56 -1.35 -3.91 -15.13
C PHE A 56 -2.70 -3.54 -15.82
N GLY A 57 -3.62 -2.96 -15.07
CA GLY A 57 -4.91 -2.56 -15.59
C GLY A 57 -6.09 -3.34 -15.01
N LYS A 58 -7.29 -2.97 -15.44
CA LYS A 58 -8.54 -3.45 -14.84
C LYS A 58 -8.71 -4.99 -14.90
N LEU A 59 -8.31 -5.62 -16.00
CA LEU A 59 -8.43 -7.08 -16.16
C LEU A 59 -7.49 -7.85 -15.24
N SER A 60 -6.23 -7.40 -15.09
CA SER A 60 -5.29 -8.03 -14.15
C SER A 60 -5.69 -7.79 -12.70
N THR A 61 -6.30 -6.64 -12.39
CA THR A 61 -6.87 -6.37 -11.08
C THR A 61 -8.02 -7.33 -10.79
N LEU A 62 -8.93 -7.56 -11.75
CA LEU A 62 -10.02 -8.51 -11.60
C LEU A 62 -9.52 -9.95 -11.40
N SER A 63 -8.48 -10.38 -12.12
CA SER A 63 -7.89 -11.72 -11.96
C SER A 63 -7.10 -11.88 -10.65
N ALA A 64 -6.66 -10.77 -10.04
CA ALA A 64 -5.97 -10.75 -8.75
C ALA A 64 -6.94 -10.52 -7.57
N LEU A 65 -8.17 -10.09 -7.82
CA LEU A 65 -9.21 -10.00 -6.81
C LEU A 65 -9.43 -11.38 -6.17
N GLY A 66 -9.44 -11.40 -4.87
CA GLY A 66 -9.65 -12.63 -4.13
C GLY A 66 -8.40 -13.48 -3.92
N ARG A 67 -7.21 -13.02 -4.24
CA ARG A 67 -5.96 -13.69 -3.83
C ARG A 67 -5.47 -13.13 -2.51
N ASN A 68 -5.56 -13.96 -1.48
CA ASN A 68 -4.95 -13.65 -0.21
C ASN A 68 -3.42 -13.83 -0.31
N SER A 69 -2.67 -12.77 -0.07
CA SER A 69 -1.21 -12.83 -0.10
C SER A 69 -0.59 -11.75 0.80
N ASN A 70 0.47 -12.14 1.52
CA ASN A 70 1.26 -11.21 2.33
C ASN A 70 2.63 -11.08 1.67
N VAL A 71 2.90 -9.95 1.04
CA VAL A 71 4.09 -9.77 0.22
C VAL A 71 4.70 -8.40 0.42
N ILE A 72 6.01 -8.39 0.77
CA ILE A 72 6.87 -7.21 0.70
C ILE A 72 7.67 -7.29 -0.60
N ARG A 73 7.57 -6.27 -1.45
CA ARG A 73 8.31 -6.15 -2.70
C ARG A 73 9.14 -4.88 -2.73
N ALA A 74 10.38 -4.97 -3.18
CA ALA A 74 11.17 -3.79 -3.47
C ALA A 74 10.53 -2.96 -4.60
N HIS A 75 10.54 -1.63 -4.47
CA HIS A 75 10.03 -0.73 -5.49
C HIS A 75 11.15 -0.35 -6.46
N SER A 76 11.15 -0.97 -7.64
CA SER A 76 12.11 -0.71 -8.73
C SER A 76 11.51 0.11 -9.88
N SER A 77 10.24 0.52 -9.77
CA SER A 77 9.54 1.28 -10.82
C SER A 77 9.98 2.75 -10.87
N ARG A 78 9.88 3.36 -12.04
CA ARG A 78 10.02 4.81 -12.23
C ARG A 78 8.81 5.60 -11.73
N TYR A 79 7.72 4.93 -11.37
CA TYR A 79 6.49 5.57 -10.92
C TYR A 79 6.67 6.15 -9.51
N ALA A 80 6.60 7.46 -9.41
CA ALA A 80 6.96 8.23 -8.22
C ALA A 80 5.90 8.26 -7.12
N ALA A 81 4.71 7.71 -7.34
CA ALA A 81 3.61 7.91 -6.40
C ALA A 81 3.33 6.72 -5.47
N ASN A 82 3.37 5.50 -5.96
CA ASN A 82 2.81 4.35 -5.25
C ASN A 82 3.87 3.48 -4.59
N TYR A 83 4.62 4.04 -3.64
CA TYR A 83 5.63 3.35 -2.85
C TYR A 83 5.59 3.77 -1.39
N LEU A 84 6.14 2.95 -0.53
CA LEU A 84 6.50 3.26 0.85
C LEU A 84 8.02 3.42 0.94
N GLN A 85 8.50 4.26 1.86
CA GLN A 85 9.92 4.53 2.03
C GLN A 85 10.30 4.39 3.50
N GLY A 86 11.17 3.44 3.80
CA GLY A 86 11.60 3.13 5.17
C GLY A 86 12.07 1.70 5.30
N ALA A 87 11.45 0.91 6.15
CA ALA A 87 11.81 -0.48 6.41
C ALA A 87 10.57 -1.37 6.54
N ALA A 88 10.68 -2.59 6.04
CA ALA A 88 9.70 -3.64 6.24
C ALA A 88 10.38 -5.00 6.40
N ALA A 89 9.91 -5.82 7.33
CA ALA A 89 10.47 -7.14 7.57
C ALA A 89 9.36 -8.15 7.88
N THR A 90 9.54 -9.39 7.40
CA THR A 90 8.74 -10.56 7.77
C THR A 90 9.61 -11.61 8.42
N VAL A 91 9.23 -12.05 9.61
CA VAL A 91 9.94 -13.05 10.39
C VAL A 91 9.01 -14.22 10.69
N THR A 92 9.49 -15.46 10.51
CA THR A 92 8.82 -16.67 11.00
C THR A 92 9.16 -16.88 12.47
N VAL A 93 8.20 -16.67 13.34
CA VAL A 93 8.37 -16.84 14.80
C VAL A 93 8.40 -18.33 15.16
N VAL A 94 7.38 -19.06 14.72
CA VAL A 94 7.28 -20.51 14.80
C VAL A 94 6.74 -21.07 13.49
N ARG A 95 6.82 -22.39 13.29
CA ARG A 95 6.35 -23.00 12.05
C ARG A 95 4.88 -22.64 11.78
N GLY A 96 4.65 -21.98 10.65
CA GLY A 96 3.33 -21.53 10.21
C GLY A 96 2.92 -20.16 10.72
N LEU A 97 3.63 -19.53 11.66
CA LEU A 97 3.34 -18.19 12.18
C LEU A 97 4.39 -17.20 11.68
N ASP A 98 3.94 -16.27 10.88
CA ASP A 98 4.73 -15.16 10.35
C ASP A 98 4.26 -13.85 10.96
N VAL A 99 5.21 -12.98 11.28
CA VAL A 99 4.97 -11.63 11.75
C VAL A 99 5.68 -10.67 10.81
N THR A 100 4.93 -9.73 10.27
CA THR A 100 5.43 -8.66 9.41
C THR A 100 5.30 -7.33 10.14
N GLY A 101 6.37 -6.54 10.16
CA GLY A 101 6.37 -5.16 10.62
C GLY A 101 6.83 -4.24 9.51
N PHE A 102 6.26 -3.03 9.45
CA PHE A 102 6.66 -2.03 8.46
C PHE A 102 6.52 -0.62 8.99
N VAL A 103 7.42 0.25 8.51
CA VAL A 103 7.42 1.68 8.79
C VAL A 103 7.82 2.45 7.54
N SER A 104 7.11 3.54 7.27
CA SER A 104 7.38 4.41 6.15
C SER A 104 7.26 5.87 6.53
N TYR A 105 8.22 6.67 6.08
CA TYR A 105 8.14 8.12 6.11
C TYR A 105 8.55 8.66 4.75
N ARG A 106 7.70 9.49 4.15
CA ARG A 106 8.02 10.15 2.88
C ARG A 106 7.37 11.52 2.78
N LYS A 107 7.99 12.39 1.99
CA LYS A 107 7.35 13.60 1.51
C LYS A 107 6.36 13.26 0.40
N ILE A 108 5.31 14.05 0.28
CA ILE A 108 4.24 13.86 -0.71
C ILE A 108 3.91 15.18 -1.39
N ASP A 109 3.59 15.07 -2.67
CA ASP A 109 3.10 16.16 -3.48
C ASP A 109 1.61 16.37 -3.21
N ALA A 110 1.23 17.60 -2.96
CA ALA A 110 -0.15 17.89 -2.63
C ALA A 110 -0.60 19.28 -3.11
N THR A 111 -1.89 19.41 -3.35
CA THR A 111 -2.54 20.70 -3.46
C THR A 111 -3.02 21.12 -2.09
N LEU A 112 -2.48 22.22 -1.57
CA LEU A 112 -2.88 22.81 -0.30
C LEU A 112 -4.00 23.82 -0.49
N LYS A 113 -4.92 23.86 0.46
CA LYS A 113 -5.96 24.88 0.56
C LYS A 113 -6.31 25.09 2.03
N ASP A 114 -6.40 26.34 2.45
CA ASP A 114 -6.78 26.74 3.80
C ASP A 114 -5.96 26.04 4.91
N GLY A 115 -4.64 25.85 4.66
CA GLY A 115 -3.73 25.19 5.60
C GLY A 115 -3.83 23.66 5.66
N GLY A 116 -4.63 23.02 4.79
CA GLY A 116 -4.79 21.58 4.72
C GLY A 116 -4.51 20.99 3.34
N ILE A 117 -4.38 19.68 3.28
CA ILE A 117 -4.21 18.90 2.06
C ILE A 117 -5.58 18.69 1.41
N GLN A 118 -5.84 19.38 0.31
CA GLN A 118 -7.08 19.19 -0.46
C GLN A 118 -7.01 17.95 -1.36
N THR A 119 -5.84 17.70 -1.96
CA THR A 119 -5.65 16.55 -2.86
C THR A 119 -4.19 16.12 -2.84
N ILE A 120 -3.93 14.84 -2.64
CA ILE A 120 -2.61 14.22 -2.81
C ILE A 120 -2.40 13.97 -4.29
N LEU A 121 -1.28 14.43 -4.83
CA LEU A 121 -0.92 14.26 -6.24
C LEU A 121 -0.15 12.96 -6.43
N THR A 122 -0.50 12.22 -7.46
CA THR A 122 0.10 10.93 -7.78
C THR A 122 0.78 10.90 -9.14
N SER A 123 0.80 12.02 -9.86
CA SER A 123 1.45 12.12 -11.17
C SER A 123 2.98 12.12 -11.08
N GLY A 124 3.54 12.71 -10.01
CA GLY A 124 4.99 12.88 -9.84
C GLY A 124 5.62 13.80 -10.89
N LEU A 125 4.85 14.67 -11.54
CA LEU A 125 5.31 15.58 -12.59
C LEU A 125 5.70 16.93 -12.00
N HIS A 126 6.90 17.42 -12.31
CA HIS A 126 7.48 18.67 -11.80
C HIS A 126 8.05 19.52 -12.96
N ARG A 127 7.23 19.82 -13.98
CA ARG A 127 7.63 20.48 -15.23
C ARG A 127 7.38 21.98 -15.23
N THR A 128 6.32 22.41 -14.54
CA THR A 128 5.89 23.82 -14.50
C THR A 128 6.08 24.42 -13.11
N ALA A 129 6.13 25.74 -13.00
CA ALA A 129 6.20 26.42 -11.72
C ALA A 129 5.04 26.03 -10.77
N SER A 130 3.83 25.82 -11.32
CA SER A 130 2.66 25.38 -10.56
C SER A 130 2.77 23.94 -10.07
N GLU A 131 3.40 23.04 -10.82
CA GLU A 131 3.69 21.66 -10.39
C GLU A 131 4.80 21.65 -9.35
N MET A 132 5.86 22.44 -9.55
CA MET A 132 6.97 22.59 -8.60
C MET A 132 6.51 23.15 -7.24
N ALA A 133 5.58 24.09 -7.22
CA ALA A 133 5.01 24.64 -6.00
C ALA A 133 4.22 23.61 -5.15
N LYS A 134 3.87 22.47 -5.72
CA LYS A 134 3.13 21.38 -5.06
C LYS A 134 4.01 20.19 -4.68
N LYS A 135 5.31 20.25 -5.01
CA LYS A 135 6.29 19.21 -4.74
C LYS A 135 6.66 19.19 -3.27
N ASP A 136 6.64 18.01 -2.66
CA ASP A 136 7.15 17.76 -1.29
C ASP A 136 6.56 18.68 -0.20
N VAL A 137 5.35 19.23 -0.41
CA VAL A 137 4.73 20.23 0.48
C VAL A 137 4.16 19.64 1.76
N ALA A 138 4.02 18.33 1.86
CA ALA A 138 3.58 17.64 3.05
C ALA A 138 4.35 16.34 3.24
N SER A 139 4.21 15.72 4.41
CA SER A 139 4.78 14.41 4.69
C SER A 139 3.71 13.42 5.15
N ALA A 140 3.93 12.15 4.85
CA ALA A 140 3.12 11.02 5.28
C ALA A 140 3.99 10.04 6.07
N PHE A 141 3.52 9.67 7.25
CA PHE A 141 4.07 8.60 8.09
C PHE A 141 3.09 7.45 8.13
N LEU A 142 3.58 6.23 7.99
CA LEU A 142 2.80 5.00 8.11
C LEU A 142 3.60 3.97 8.89
N ALA A 143 2.98 3.35 9.89
CA ALA A 143 3.56 2.23 10.63
C ALA A 143 2.49 1.19 10.93
N GLY A 144 2.86 -0.08 10.87
CA GLY A 144 1.92 -1.15 11.12
C GLY A 144 2.55 -2.52 11.07
N GLY A 145 1.68 -3.53 11.10
CA GLY A 145 2.11 -4.92 11.04
C GLY A 145 1.00 -5.86 10.65
N ASN A 146 1.41 -7.07 10.34
CA ASN A 146 0.56 -8.21 10.07
C ASN A 146 1.03 -9.41 10.89
N VAL A 147 0.11 -10.18 11.39
CA VAL A 147 0.36 -11.50 11.98
C VAL A 147 -0.44 -12.50 11.16
N SER A 148 0.22 -13.49 10.60
CA SER A 148 -0.43 -14.51 9.78
C SER A 148 -0.05 -15.92 10.22
N TYR A 149 -1.06 -16.78 10.30
CA TYR A 149 -0.90 -18.18 10.65
C TYR A 149 -1.39 -19.06 9.52
N ARG A 150 -0.54 -20.02 9.12
CA ARG A 150 -0.88 -21.01 8.09
C ARG A 150 -0.63 -22.42 8.56
N ARG A 151 -1.65 -23.27 8.46
CA ARG A 151 -1.54 -24.69 8.76
C ARG A 151 -2.33 -25.52 7.74
N GLY A 152 -1.61 -26.28 6.93
CA GLY A 152 -2.24 -27.04 5.85
C GLY A 152 -2.99 -26.13 4.86
N ALA A 153 -4.27 -26.39 4.69
CA ALA A 153 -5.16 -25.67 3.81
C ALA A 153 -5.65 -24.31 4.37
N LEU A 154 -5.53 -24.11 5.68
CA LEU A 154 -6.05 -22.93 6.37
C LEU A 154 -4.98 -21.84 6.52
N HIS A 155 -5.35 -20.61 6.22
CA HIS A 155 -4.65 -19.38 6.53
C HIS A 155 -5.57 -18.43 7.28
N VAL A 156 -5.06 -17.76 8.30
CA VAL A 156 -5.73 -16.66 9.01
C VAL A 156 -4.70 -15.57 9.25
N GLY A 157 -5.08 -14.33 9.01
CA GLY A 157 -4.24 -13.16 9.21
C GLY A 157 -4.97 -12.02 9.90
N ALA A 158 -4.20 -11.15 10.53
CA ALA A 158 -4.68 -9.88 11.06
C ALA A 158 -3.66 -8.79 10.73
N THR A 159 -4.14 -7.70 10.14
CA THR A 159 -3.33 -6.56 9.73
C THR A 159 -3.82 -5.31 10.43
N GLY A 160 -2.90 -4.48 10.89
CA GLY A 160 -3.23 -3.18 11.44
C GLY A 160 -2.16 -2.15 11.10
N PHE A 161 -2.58 -0.90 10.82
CA PHE A 161 -1.63 0.18 10.62
C PHE A 161 -2.21 1.53 11.05
N TYR A 162 -1.29 2.42 11.37
CA TYR A 162 -1.52 3.82 11.65
C TYR A 162 -0.87 4.66 10.56
N ASN A 163 -1.59 5.65 10.06
CA ASN A 163 -1.14 6.58 9.04
C ASN A 163 -1.37 8.02 9.52
N SER A 164 -0.36 8.89 9.41
CA SER A 164 -0.49 10.30 9.75
C SER A 164 0.15 11.20 8.70
N PHE A 165 -0.41 12.40 8.57
CA PHE A 165 0.05 13.43 7.67
C PHE A 165 0.49 14.66 8.45
N SER A 166 1.51 15.38 7.96
CA SER A 166 1.99 16.63 8.58
C SER A 166 0.95 17.75 8.57
N LEU A 167 0.01 17.69 7.62
CA LEU A 167 -1.11 18.62 7.48
C LEU A 167 -2.43 17.84 7.41
N PRO A 168 -3.53 18.38 7.95
CA PRO A 168 -4.82 17.68 7.90
C PRO A 168 -5.32 17.51 6.46
N LEU A 169 -5.91 16.37 6.18
CA LEU A 169 -6.67 16.16 4.93
C LEU A 169 -7.97 16.98 5.00
N THR A 170 -8.16 17.83 4.01
CA THR A 170 -9.36 18.69 3.86
C THR A 170 -9.95 18.57 2.45
N PRO A 171 -10.40 17.36 2.05
CA PRO A 171 -10.94 17.13 0.72
C PRO A 171 -12.22 17.92 0.48
N ASN A 172 -12.47 18.31 -0.77
CA ASN A 172 -13.73 18.96 -1.13
C ASN A 172 -14.89 17.96 -1.14
N ARG A 173 -15.59 17.83 0.00
CA ARG A 173 -16.70 16.88 0.21
C ARG A 173 -18.01 17.27 -0.50
N LYS A 174 -18.08 18.45 -1.16
CA LYS A 174 -19.22 18.83 -1.99
C LYS A 174 -19.29 18.00 -3.28
N LEU A 175 -18.16 17.41 -3.69
CA LEU A 175 -18.10 16.48 -4.82
C LEU A 175 -18.58 15.09 -4.38
N LEU A 176 -19.56 14.51 -5.08
CA LEU A 176 -20.19 13.23 -4.72
C LEU A 176 -19.17 12.11 -4.47
N TYR A 177 -18.16 11.98 -5.33
CA TYR A 177 -17.12 10.95 -5.22
C TYR A 177 -16.13 11.20 -4.05
N LYS A 178 -16.13 12.40 -3.45
CA LYS A 178 -15.33 12.74 -2.26
C LYS A 178 -16.15 12.88 -0.98
N ARG A 179 -17.45 12.60 -1.03
CA ARG A 179 -18.35 12.79 0.12
C ARG A 179 -17.90 12.06 1.38
N PHE A 180 -17.34 10.87 1.22
CA PHE A 180 -16.85 10.02 2.32
C PHE A 180 -15.33 10.01 2.45
N ALA A 181 -14.62 10.93 1.79
CA ALA A 181 -13.18 11.04 1.94
C ALA A 181 -12.79 11.38 3.38
N PRO A 182 -11.69 10.80 3.89
CA PRO A 182 -11.24 11.02 5.26
C PRO A 182 -10.87 12.49 5.48
N VAL A 183 -11.15 12.99 6.69
CA VAL A 183 -10.81 14.35 7.15
C VAL A 183 -10.01 14.22 8.44
N GLY A 184 -8.92 14.99 8.54
CA GLY A 184 -8.03 14.94 9.70
C GLY A 184 -6.60 14.59 9.32
N SER A 185 -5.73 14.49 10.32
CA SER A 185 -4.29 14.25 10.10
C SER A 185 -3.84 12.85 10.44
N ALA A 186 -4.67 12.05 11.11
CA ALA A 186 -4.27 10.74 11.61
C ALA A 186 -5.40 9.73 11.44
N PHE A 187 -5.06 8.54 10.98
CA PHE A 187 -6.01 7.46 10.68
C PHE A 187 -5.40 6.13 11.07
N TRP A 188 -6.23 5.21 11.52
CA TRP A 188 -5.88 3.81 11.69
C TRP A 188 -6.83 2.92 10.91
N ASN A 189 -6.35 1.77 10.47
CA ASN A 189 -7.14 0.71 9.87
C ASN A 189 -6.68 -0.64 10.41
N ALA A 190 -7.62 -1.55 10.56
CA ALA A 190 -7.36 -2.93 10.95
C ALA A 190 -8.23 -3.87 10.13
N SER A 191 -7.71 -5.04 9.80
CA SER A 191 -8.45 -6.10 9.11
C SER A 191 -8.10 -7.47 9.66
N VAL A 192 -9.03 -8.39 9.45
CA VAL A 192 -8.83 -9.83 9.63
C VAL A 192 -9.11 -10.49 8.30
N ASP A 193 -8.19 -11.34 7.85
CA ASP A 193 -8.31 -12.11 6.63
C ASP A 193 -8.22 -13.61 6.90
N TYR A 194 -8.82 -14.38 6.01
CA TYR A 194 -8.78 -15.83 6.06
C TYR A 194 -8.75 -16.42 4.65
N SER A 195 -8.17 -17.58 4.51
CA SER A 195 -8.36 -18.42 3.33
C SER A 195 -8.30 -19.91 3.65
N TYR A 196 -9.15 -20.66 3.00
CA TYR A 196 -9.14 -22.12 3.00
C TYR A 196 -9.01 -22.61 1.57
N VAL A 197 -7.96 -23.35 1.28
CA VAL A 197 -7.64 -23.84 -0.07
C VAL A 197 -7.55 -25.36 -0.07
N SER A 198 -8.52 -26.01 -0.71
CA SER A 198 -8.51 -27.44 -0.96
C SER A 198 -8.60 -27.73 -2.46
N PRO A 199 -8.41 -28.98 -2.93
CA PRO A 199 -8.46 -29.30 -4.35
C PRO A 199 -9.79 -28.98 -5.05
N ARG A 200 -10.90 -28.92 -4.29
CA ARG A 200 -12.24 -28.66 -4.83
C ARG A 200 -12.87 -27.37 -4.34
N LEU A 201 -12.41 -26.83 -3.22
CA LEU A 201 -13.02 -25.67 -2.59
C LEU A 201 -11.95 -24.63 -2.21
N VAL A 202 -12.13 -23.42 -2.69
CA VAL A 202 -11.38 -22.24 -2.26
C VAL A 202 -12.38 -21.27 -1.64
N VAL A 203 -12.15 -20.89 -0.38
CA VAL A 203 -12.91 -19.85 0.32
C VAL A 203 -11.91 -18.86 0.90
N GLN A 204 -12.15 -17.59 0.69
CA GLN A 204 -11.26 -16.55 1.21
C GLN A 204 -12.04 -15.26 1.45
N GLY A 205 -11.59 -14.47 2.42
CA GLY A 205 -12.23 -13.22 2.75
C GLY A 205 -11.34 -12.32 3.57
N GLU A 206 -11.69 -11.05 3.59
CA GLU A 206 -11.12 -10.03 4.44
C GLU A 206 -12.22 -9.10 4.93
N THR A 207 -12.21 -8.80 6.23
CA THR A 207 -13.11 -7.82 6.86
C THR A 207 -12.26 -6.78 7.56
N ALA A 208 -12.55 -5.51 7.31
CA ALA A 208 -11.76 -4.39 7.76
C ALA A 208 -12.62 -3.31 8.41
N THR A 209 -12.01 -2.58 9.34
CA THR A 209 -12.56 -1.36 9.94
C THR A 209 -11.45 -0.33 10.14
N GLY A 210 -11.82 0.90 10.48
CA GLY A 210 -10.84 1.96 10.71
C GLY A 210 -11.44 3.20 11.35
N SER A 211 -10.67 4.27 11.35
CA SER A 211 -11.02 5.58 11.97
C SER A 211 -12.33 6.17 11.51
N CYS A 212 -12.83 5.78 10.34
CA CYS A 212 -14.14 6.22 9.82
C CYS A 212 -15.34 5.50 10.45
N GLY A 213 -15.11 4.48 11.30
CA GLY A 213 -16.18 3.69 11.95
C GLY A 213 -16.99 2.81 11.01
N VAL A 214 -16.57 2.65 9.76
CA VAL A 214 -17.25 1.83 8.76
C VAL A 214 -16.58 0.46 8.68
N VAL A 215 -17.37 -0.59 8.48
CA VAL A 215 -16.88 -1.94 8.20
C VAL A 215 -16.96 -2.20 6.71
N ALA A 216 -15.88 -2.69 6.13
CA ALA A 216 -15.80 -3.17 4.75
C ALA A 216 -15.49 -4.66 4.75
N THR A 217 -16.08 -5.41 3.83
CA THR A 217 -15.82 -6.85 3.69
C THR A 217 -15.76 -7.24 2.23
N VAL A 218 -14.86 -8.17 1.92
CA VAL A 218 -14.75 -8.84 0.64
C VAL A 218 -14.62 -10.33 0.87
N ASN A 219 -15.42 -11.13 0.18
CA ASN A 219 -15.39 -12.58 0.28
C ASN A 219 -15.48 -13.18 -1.11
N ALA A 220 -14.75 -14.25 -1.32
CA ALA A 220 -14.74 -15.01 -2.57
C ALA A 220 -14.80 -16.52 -2.28
N MET A 221 -15.57 -17.24 -3.08
CA MET A 221 -15.67 -18.68 -3.03
C MET A 221 -15.61 -19.26 -4.44
N SER A 222 -14.84 -20.30 -4.62
CA SER A 222 -14.79 -21.10 -5.85
C SER A 222 -14.93 -22.57 -5.49
N TYR A 223 -15.77 -23.27 -6.24
CA TYR A 223 -15.96 -24.71 -6.07
C TYR A 223 -15.88 -25.42 -7.42
N VAL A 224 -15.06 -26.46 -7.49
CA VAL A 224 -14.88 -27.29 -8.69
C VAL A 224 -15.77 -28.52 -8.59
N PHE A 225 -16.86 -28.52 -9.36
CA PHE A 225 -17.81 -29.66 -9.41
C PHE A 225 -17.24 -30.89 -10.11
N SER A 226 -16.41 -30.67 -11.12
CA SER A 226 -15.73 -31.77 -11.84
C SER A 226 -14.45 -31.24 -12.47
N ASN A 227 -13.54 -32.13 -12.90
CA ASN A 227 -12.32 -31.74 -13.63
C ASN A 227 -12.59 -31.08 -15.00
N ARG A 228 -13.86 -31.09 -15.46
CA ARG A 228 -14.30 -30.50 -16.74
C ARG A 228 -15.02 -29.15 -16.57
N PHE A 229 -15.52 -28.87 -15.38
CA PHE A 229 -16.25 -27.62 -15.09
C PHE A 229 -15.81 -27.05 -13.75
N SER A 230 -15.46 -25.76 -13.74
CA SER A 230 -15.12 -24.97 -12.54
C SER A 230 -16.03 -23.75 -12.42
#